data_036de9c0c34a4210aaf20535acb22412
#
_entry.id   036de9c0c34a4210aaf20535acb22412
#
_cell.length_a   1.000
_cell.length_b   1.000
_cell.length_c   1.000
_cell.angle_alpha   90.00
_cell.angle_beta   90.00
_cell.angle_gamma   90.00
#
_symmetry.space_group_name_H-M   'P 1'
#
loop_
_entity.id
_entity.type
_entity.pdbx_description
1 polymer ?
#
loop_
_entity_poly.entity_id
_entity_poly.type
_entity_poly.pdbx_seq_one_letter_code
_entity_poly.pdbx_strand_id
1 'polypeptide(L)'
;MVSGDFREWSDPVPQDFGGADDYPLYTNAVQPYYRADHVFVGFPSRYVERGEWTGNYDQLPGVERRRARMQGHPRFGLAVTDCVFMSSRDGASWKRWDEAFMTPGPEGEFNWVYGDCYPAVGMIETANDRPGLPNEISMYAAEGHWSMRHHQLRRHTLRGDGLVSLRAPYSPATAVTKPFIFAGK
;
A
#
# COMPACT_ATOMS: atom_id res chain seq x y z
N MET A 1 -19.31 1.98 -10.04
CA MET A 1 -20.30 1.30 -10.91
C MET A 1 -20.48 -0.13 -10.43
N VAL A 2 -21.69 -0.62 -10.45
CA VAL A 2 -22.05 -2.02 -10.14
C VAL A 2 -22.90 -2.58 -11.27
N SER A 3 -22.81 -3.90 -11.51
CA SER A 3 -23.61 -4.59 -12.51
C SER A 3 -24.02 -5.96 -11.95
N GLY A 4 -25.25 -6.36 -12.22
CA GLY A 4 -25.75 -7.68 -11.87
C GLY A 4 -25.52 -8.75 -12.94
N ASP A 5 -25.19 -8.36 -14.17
CA ASP A 5 -25.10 -9.23 -15.33
C ASP A 5 -23.89 -8.96 -16.26
N PHE A 6 -23.03 -8.00 -15.88
CA PHE A 6 -21.89 -7.49 -16.66
C PHE A 6 -22.27 -6.84 -18.01
N ARG A 7 -23.53 -6.50 -18.21
CA ARG A 7 -24.03 -5.83 -19.43
C ARG A 7 -24.54 -4.43 -19.14
N GLU A 8 -25.38 -4.33 -18.11
CA GLU A 8 -25.91 -3.06 -17.65
C GLU A 8 -25.18 -2.63 -16.37
N TRP A 9 -24.72 -1.38 -16.34
CA TRP A 9 -23.94 -0.83 -15.26
C TRP A 9 -24.61 0.41 -14.69
N SER A 10 -24.59 0.54 -13.38
CA SER A 10 -25.00 1.76 -12.70
C SER A 10 -24.11 2.95 -13.10
N ASP A 11 -24.56 4.16 -12.84
CA ASP A 11 -23.71 5.34 -12.91
C ASP A 11 -22.47 5.18 -12.03
N PRO A 12 -21.34 5.79 -12.46
CA PRO A 12 -20.14 5.82 -11.63
C PRO A 12 -20.38 6.58 -10.34
N VAL A 13 -19.97 6.00 -9.23
CA VAL A 13 -19.94 6.66 -7.92
C VAL A 13 -18.49 6.99 -7.63
N PRO A 14 -18.14 8.28 -7.45
CA PRO A 14 -16.81 8.66 -6.97
C PRO A 14 -16.50 8.03 -5.62
N GLN A 15 -15.25 7.66 -5.41
CA GLN A 15 -14.81 7.17 -4.10
C GLN A 15 -14.67 8.35 -3.14
N ASP A 16 -15.20 8.19 -1.94
CA ASP A 16 -15.10 9.18 -0.87
C ASP A 16 -14.03 8.75 0.15
N PHE A 17 -13.03 9.57 0.33
CA PHE A 17 -11.94 9.38 1.29
C PHE A 17 -12.11 10.22 2.58
N GLY A 18 -13.33 10.72 2.86
CA GLY A 18 -13.66 11.40 4.10
C GLY A 18 -12.92 12.72 4.33
N GLY A 19 -12.60 13.45 3.26
CA GLY A 19 -11.87 14.73 3.32
C GLY A 19 -10.36 14.59 3.54
N ALA A 20 -9.80 13.40 3.35
CA ALA A 20 -8.35 13.24 3.28
C ALA A 20 -7.76 13.95 2.06
N ASP A 21 -6.48 14.34 2.14
CA ASP A 21 -5.78 15.02 1.06
C ASP A 21 -5.90 14.25 -0.26
N ASP A 22 -6.11 14.99 -1.35
CA ASP A 22 -6.17 14.41 -2.67
C ASP A 22 -4.75 14.28 -3.25
N TYR A 23 -4.40 13.07 -3.68
CA TYR A 23 -3.15 12.79 -4.36
C TYR A 23 -3.30 11.60 -5.31
N PRO A 24 -2.45 11.49 -6.35
CA PRO A 24 -2.56 10.41 -7.31
C PRO A 24 -2.37 9.04 -6.67
N LEU A 25 -3.37 8.19 -6.83
CA LEU A 25 -3.32 6.75 -6.55
C LEU A 25 -3.29 6.01 -7.89
N TYR A 26 -2.32 5.15 -8.04
CA TYR A 26 -2.17 4.36 -9.27
C TYR A 26 -2.66 2.95 -9.01
N THR A 27 -2.58 1.98 -9.07
CA THR A 27 -3.19 0.67 -8.77
C THR A 27 -4.02 0.72 -7.48
N ASN A 28 -5.04 -0.07 -7.33
CA ASN A 28 -5.86 -0.08 -6.13
C ASN A 28 -5.72 -1.37 -5.31
N ALA A 29 -5.40 -2.51 -5.95
CA ALA A 29 -5.29 -3.82 -5.31
C ALA A 29 -6.40 -4.08 -4.27
N VAL A 30 -7.65 -3.70 -4.61
CA VAL A 30 -8.82 -3.82 -3.74
C VAL A 30 -9.36 -5.24 -3.79
N GLN A 31 -9.68 -5.80 -2.64
CA GLN A 31 -10.29 -7.10 -2.49
C GLN A 31 -11.07 -7.22 -1.17
N PRO A 32 -12.03 -8.13 -1.05
CA PRO A 32 -12.58 -8.50 0.26
C PRO A 32 -11.47 -9.05 1.17
N TYR A 33 -11.54 -8.72 2.45
CA TYR A 33 -10.62 -9.30 3.42
C TYR A 33 -11.03 -10.75 3.72
N TYR A 34 -10.20 -11.71 3.44
CA TYR A 34 -10.54 -13.15 3.49
C TYR A 34 -10.98 -13.67 4.86
N ARG A 35 -10.69 -12.95 5.94
CA ARG A 35 -11.14 -13.26 7.31
C ARG A 35 -12.37 -12.48 7.72
N ALA A 36 -12.83 -11.52 6.90
CA ALA A 36 -14.00 -10.67 7.13
C ALA A 36 -14.49 -10.15 5.79
N ASP A 37 -15.17 -10.98 5.02
CA ASP A 37 -15.58 -10.75 3.64
C ASP A 37 -16.49 -9.51 3.42
N HIS A 38 -17.07 -9.00 4.51
CA HIS A 38 -17.84 -7.75 4.53
C HIS A 38 -16.94 -6.49 4.67
N VAL A 39 -15.63 -6.64 4.69
CA VAL A 39 -14.66 -5.55 4.72
C VAL A 39 -13.81 -5.62 3.46
N PHE A 40 -13.82 -4.55 2.69
CA PHE A 40 -12.88 -4.37 1.59
C PHE A 40 -11.60 -3.76 2.12
N VAL A 41 -10.49 -4.22 1.61
CA VAL A 41 -9.15 -3.66 1.84
C VAL A 41 -8.52 -3.32 0.52
N GLY A 42 -7.73 -2.26 0.48
CA GLY A 42 -7.04 -1.82 -0.72
C GLY A 42 -5.63 -1.35 -0.40
N PHE A 43 -4.74 -1.54 -1.37
CA PHE A 43 -3.32 -1.23 -1.27
C PHE A 43 -2.88 -0.42 -2.50
N PRO A 44 -3.42 0.81 -2.66
CA PRO A 44 -3.08 1.61 -3.82
C PRO A 44 -1.62 2.08 -3.75
N SER A 45 -0.98 2.08 -4.91
CA SER A 45 0.33 2.70 -5.07
C SER A 45 0.17 4.21 -5.08
N ARG A 46 0.97 4.90 -4.26
CA ARG A 46 0.99 6.34 -4.16
C ARG A 46 2.28 6.89 -4.77
N TYR A 47 2.16 7.94 -5.57
CA TYR A 47 3.32 8.72 -6.00
C TYR A 47 3.57 9.84 -5.02
N VAL A 48 4.70 9.76 -4.31
CA VAL A 48 5.18 10.85 -3.47
C VAL A 48 5.94 11.82 -4.35
N GLU A 49 5.24 12.85 -4.78
CA GLU A 49 5.77 13.85 -5.72
C GLU A 49 6.74 14.80 -5.01
N ARG A 50 7.78 15.18 -5.73
CA ARG A 50 8.73 16.18 -5.30
C ARG A 50 8.96 17.17 -6.42
N GLY A 51 8.92 18.46 -6.09
CA GLY A 51 8.97 19.52 -7.10
C GLY A 51 10.37 19.80 -7.63
N GLU A 52 11.41 19.53 -6.84
CA GLU A 52 12.79 19.91 -7.17
C GLU A 52 13.83 18.94 -6.65
N TRP A 53 15.00 19.00 -7.23
CA TRP A 53 16.17 18.27 -6.76
C TRP A 53 16.78 19.00 -5.55
N THR A 54 16.95 18.27 -4.46
CA THR A 54 17.61 18.77 -3.25
C THR A 54 18.91 17.99 -3.01
N GLY A 55 19.80 18.55 -2.19
CA GLY A 55 21.07 17.89 -1.84
C GLY A 55 20.93 16.49 -1.19
N ASN A 56 19.75 16.18 -0.67
CA ASN A 56 19.48 14.83 -0.14
C ASN A 56 19.48 13.76 -1.24
N TYR A 57 19.08 14.12 -2.47
CA TYR A 57 19.15 13.19 -3.60
C TYR A 57 20.57 12.80 -3.99
N ASP A 58 21.54 13.69 -3.75
CA ASP A 58 22.94 13.42 -4.07
C ASP A 58 23.57 12.36 -3.15
N GLN A 59 22.90 12.04 -2.06
CA GLN A 59 23.33 11.02 -1.10
C GLN A 59 22.68 9.64 -1.35
N LEU A 60 21.70 9.57 -2.27
CA LEU A 60 21.00 8.32 -2.56
C LEU A 60 21.85 7.39 -3.42
N PRO A 61 21.76 6.08 -3.22
CA PRO A 61 22.33 5.11 -4.15
C PRO A 61 21.76 5.32 -5.56
N GLY A 62 22.62 5.11 -6.58
CA GLY A 62 22.22 5.21 -7.99
C GLY A 62 21.82 6.60 -8.45
N VAL A 63 22.35 7.67 -7.86
CA VAL A 63 22.04 9.08 -8.18
C VAL A 63 22.15 9.38 -9.67
N GLU A 64 23.17 8.87 -10.37
CA GLU A 64 23.36 9.10 -11.80
C GLU A 64 22.24 8.50 -12.65
N ARG A 65 21.74 7.33 -12.27
CA ARG A 65 20.57 6.72 -12.93
C ARG A 65 19.32 7.53 -12.71
N ARG A 66 19.15 8.08 -11.52
CA ARG A 66 18.02 8.94 -11.16
C ARG A 66 18.05 10.22 -12.00
N ARG A 67 19.22 10.84 -12.13
CA ARG A 67 19.43 12.01 -13.01
C ARG A 67 19.18 11.68 -14.49
N ALA A 68 19.64 10.53 -14.95
CA ALA A 68 19.40 10.10 -16.32
C ALA A 68 17.91 9.92 -16.65
N ARG A 69 17.11 9.39 -15.72
CA ARG A 69 15.65 9.27 -15.90
C ARG A 69 14.97 10.63 -16.02
N MET A 70 15.47 11.65 -15.33
CA MET A 70 14.94 13.02 -15.42
C MET A 70 15.04 13.61 -16.82
N GLN A 71 15.91 13.08 -17.68
CA GLN A 71 16.00 13.54 -19.08
C GLN A 71 14.71 13.23 -19.86
N GLY A 72 14.01 12.14 -19.50
CA GLY A 72 12.71 11.84 -20.08
C GLY A 72 11.58 12.68 -19.50
N HIS A 73 11.57 12.85 -18.20
CA HIS A 73 10.65 13.73 -17.47
C HIS A 73 11.18 13.91 -16.03
N PRO A 74 11.17 15.13 -15.46
CA PRO A 74 11.68 15.40 -14.11
C PRO A 74 11.10 14.43 -13.05
N ARG A 75 9.81 14.12 -13.13
CA ARG A 75 9.11 13.21 -12.25
C ARG A 75 9.76 11.84 -12.14
N PHE A 76 10.34 11.32 -13.22
CA PHE A 76 10.94 9.97 -13.23
C PHE A 76 12.19 9.85 -12.36
N GLY A 77 12.82 10.96 -12.02
CA GLY A 77 13.92 11.00 -11.07
C GLY A 77 13.53 11.53 -9.70
N LEU A 78 12.49 12.36 -9.61
CA LEU A 78 12.11 13.05 -8.39
C LEU A 78 11.07 12.28 -7.55
N ALA A 79 10.07 11.66 -8.18
CA ALA A 79 9.04 10.95 -7.45
C ALA A 79 9.54 9.60 -6.90
N VAL A 80 8.97 9.22 -5.78
CA VAL A 80 9.10 7.87 -5.20
C VAL A 80 7.70 7.26 -5.11
N THR A 81 7.60 5.98 -5.37
CA THR A 81 6.34 5.25 -5.23
C THR A 81 6.39 4.40 -3.98
N ASP A 82 5.37 4.52 -3.15
CA ASP A 82 5.09 3.66 -2.03
C ASP A 82 3.64 3.13 -2.13
N CYS A 83 3.16 2.45 -1.12
CA CYS A 83 1.81 1.94 -1.06
C CYS A 83 1.16 2.37 0.25
N VAL A 84 -0.06 2.88 0.19
CA VAL A 84 -0.87 3.19 1.37
C VAL A 84 -1.90 2.08 1.61
N PHE A 85 -2.51 2.08 2.77
CA PHE A 85 -3.59 1.18 3.14
C PHE A 85 -4.93 1.92 3.16
N MET A 86 -5.97 1.27 2.66
CA MET A 86 -7.34 1.76 2.80
C MET A 86 -8.32 0.63 3.07
N SER A 87 -9.44 0.95 3.71
CA SER A 87 -10.51 -0.01 3.95
C SER A 87 -11.90 0.61 3.76
N SER A 88 -12.86 -0.21 3.38
CA SER A 88 -14.26 0.17 3.16
C SER A 88 -15.19 -0.95 3.58
N ARG A 89 -16.47 -0.61 3.82
CA ARG A 89 -17.55 -1.59 4.03
C ARG A 89 -18.60 -1.59 2.93
N ASP A 90 -18.54 -0.61 2.05
CA ASP A 90 -19.52 -0.41 0.96
C ASP A 90 -18.87 -0.29 -0.41
N GLY A 91 -17.53 -0.21 -0.46
CA GLY A 91 -16.77 -0.04 -1.69
C GLY A 91 -16.80 1.38 -2.27
N ALA A 92 -17.45 2.33 -1.61
CA ALA A 92 -17.58 3.72 -2.03
C ALA A 92 -16.95 4.69 -1.02
N SER A 93 -17.24 4.49 0.27
CA SER A 93 -16.69 5.28 1.37
C SER A 93 -15.47 4.59 1.95
N TRP A 94 -14.32 5.23 1.87
CA TRP A 94 -13.03 4.66 2.24
C TRP A 94 -12.38 5.40 3.39
N LYS A 95 -11.89 4.65 4.35
CA LYS A 95 -10.91 5.16 5.30
C LYS A 95 -9.52 4.84 4.74
N ARG A 96 -8.72 5.85 4.50
CA ARG A 96 -7.33 5.75 4.04
C ARG A 96 -6.38 6.19 5.16
N TRP A 97 -5.27 5.51 5.28
CA TRP A 97 -4.16 5.90 6.15
C TRP A 97 -3.03 6.40 5.26
N ASP A 98 -2.56 7.61 5.53
CA ASP A 98 -1.61 8.31 4.68
C ASP A 98 -0.14 8.00 5.01
N GLU A 99 0.10 7.20 6.05
CA GLU A 99 1.41 6.59 6.26
C GLU A 99 1.68 5.51 5.20
N ALA A 100 2.93 5.40 4.76
CA ALA A 100 3.32 4.32 3.87
C ALA A 100 3.11 2.96 4.54
N PHE A 101 2.23 2.14 3.98
CA PHE A 101 1.96 0.78 4.44
C PHE A 101 3.01 -0.21 3.95
N MET A 102 3.36 -0.11 2.67
CA MET A 102 4.51 -0.81 2.09
C MET A 102 5.43 0.20 1.43
N THR A 103 6.72 -0.02 1.61
CA THR A 103 7.77 0.74 0.95
C THR A 103 8.65 -0.21 0.15
N PRO A 104 9.42 0.28 -0.83
CA PRO A 104 10.51 -0.49 -1.39
C PRO A 104 11.40 -1.02 -0.26
N GLY A 105 12.04 -2.16 -0.47
CA GLY A 105 12.91 -2.77 0.53
C GLY A 105 14.09 -1.88 0.94
N PRO A 106 15.14 -2.45 1.54
CA PRO A 106 16.34 -1.70 1.86
C PRO A 106 16.83 -0.89 0.68
N GLU A 107 17.21 0.34 0.93
CA GLU A 107 17.63 1.28 -0.11
C GLU A 107 18.82 0.75 -0.88
N GLY A 108 18.75 0.81 -2.20
CA GLY A 108 19.75 0.33 -3.13
C GLY A 108 19.76 1.12 -4.43
N GLU A 109 20.63 0.73 -5.34
CA GLU A 109 20.86 1.44 -6.60
C GLU A 109 19.63 1.47 -7.53
N PHE A 110 18.72 0.50 -7.42
CA PHE A 110 17.65 0.28 -8.40
C PHE A 110 16.24 0.46 -7.83
N ASN A 111 16.09 0.65 -6.54
CA ASN A 111 14.80 0.83 -5.89
C ASN A 111 14.61 2.26 -5.34
N TRP A 112 13.50 2.51 -4.66
CA TRP A 112 13.10 3.84 -4.15
C TRP A 112 13.00 4.89 -5.27
N VAL A 113 12.33 4.51 -6.37
CA VAL A 113 12.20 5.30 -7.58
C VAL A 113 10.75 5.43 -8.01
N TYR A 114 10.50 6.28 -8.99
CA TYR A 114 9.22 6.34 -9.69
C TYR A 114 8.84 4.96 -10.25
N GLY A 115 7.61 4.53 -9.99
CA GLY A 115 7.10 3.26 -10.50
C GLY A 115 7.60 2.02 -9.75
N ASP A 116 8.10 2.19 -8.56
CA ASP A 116 8.52 1.09 -7.68
C ASP A 116 7.42 0.71 -6.68
N CYS A 117 7.58 -0.39 -5.95
CA CYS A 117 6.64 -0.83 -4.92
C CYS A 117 5.17 -0.96 -5.40
N TYR A 118 4.95 -1.58 -6.56
CA TYR A 118 3.60 -1.92 -7.00
C TYR A 118 3.13 -3.22 -6.34
N PRO A 119 2.12 -3.16 -5.44
CA PRO A 119 1.60 -4.37 -4.82
C PRO A 119 0.82 -5.22 -5.83
N ALA A 120 1.06 -6.53 -5.79
CA ALA A 120 0.19 -7.48 -6.44
C ALA A 120 -1.14 -7.58 -5.69
N VAL A 121 -2.22 -7.88 -6.41
CA VAL A 121 -3.50 -8.19 -5.79
C VAL A 121 -3.38 -9.55 -5.08
N GLY A 122 -3.80 -9.59 -3.83
CA GLY A 122 -3.84 -10.82 -3.03
C GLY A 122 -3.10 -10.68 -1.71
N MET A 123 -3.70 -11.32 -0.71
CA MET A 123 -3.10 -11.60 0.59
C MET A 123 -3.14 -13.11 0.78
N ILE A 124 -2.00 -13.71 1.06
CA ILE A 124 -1.85 -15.16 1.18
C ILE A 124 -1.46 -15.48 2.61
N GLU A 125 -2.21 -16.34 3.27
CA GLU A 125 -1.79 -16.86 4.56
C GLU A 125 -0.70 -17.91 4.35
N THR A 126 0.43 -17.70 5.00
CA THR A 126 1.63 -18.54 4.89
C THR A 126 2.13 -18.93 6.27
N ALA A 127 2.84 -20.04 6.34
CA ALA A 127 3.53 -20.42 7.58
C ALA A 127 4.51 -19.31 7.99
N ASN A 128 4.60 -19.07 9.29
CA ASN A 128 5.57 -18.13 9.83
C ASN A 128 6.99 -18.71 9.72
N ASP A 129 7.96 -17.90 9.37
CA ASP A 129 9.36 -18.31 9.28
C ASP A 129 9.95 -18.70 10.66
N ARG A 130 9.30 -18.27 11.76
CA ARG A 130 9.67 -18.64 13.13
C ARG A 130 8.81 -19.82 13.62
N PRO A 131 9.39 -20.97 13.94
CA PRO A 131 8.65 -22.14 14.43
C PRO A 131 7.79 -21.81 15.67
N GLY A 132 6.58 -22.34 15.70
CA GLY A 132 5.65 -22.18 16.83
C GLY A 132 4.86 -20.88 16.86
N LEU A 133 5.10 -19.97 15.93
CA LEU A 133 4.25 -18.79 15.78
C LEU A 133 3.07 -19.06 14.83
N PRO A 134 1.93 -18.37 15.00
CA PRO A 134 0.81 -18.42 14.08
C PRO A 134 1.21 -18.05 12.65
N ASN A 135 0.45 -18.54 11.68
CA ASN A 135 0.58 -18.12 10.29
C ASN A 135 0.57 -16.59 10.15
N GLU A 136 1.21 -16.12 9.12
CA GLU A 136 1.31 -14.71 8.76
C GLU A 136 0.64 -14.44 7.40
N ILE A 137 0.34 -13.18 7.15
CA ILE A 137 -0.13 -12.71 5.85
C ILE A 137 1.09 -12.35 5.02
N SER A 138 1.21 -12.92 3.84
CA SER A 138 2.20 -12.56 2.82
C SER A 138 1.57 -11.73 1.73
N MET A 139 2.21 -10.65 1.38
CA MET A 139 1.89 -9.76 0.26
C MET A 139 3.15 -9.55 -0.58
N TYR A 140 2.97 -9.28 -1.85
CA TYR A 140 4.09 -9.15 -2.78
C TYR A 140 4.04 -7.81 -3.51
N ALA A 141 5.19 -7.17 -3.66
CA ALA A 141 5.32 -5.95 -4.43
C ALA A 141 6.51 -6.02 -5.38
N ALA A 142 6.35 -5.43 -6.57
CA ALA A 142 7.44 -5.31 -7.52
C ALA A 142 8.44 -4.27 -7.06
N GLU A 143 9.72 -4.53 -7.27
CA GLU A 143 10.83 -3.66 -6.91
C GLU A 143 11.88 -3.67 -8.01
N GLY A 144 12.57 -2.53 -8.20
CA GLY A 144 13.58 -2.38 -9.25
C GLY A 144 12.98 -2.27 -10.65
N HIS A 145 11.79 -1.71 -10.78
CA HIS A 145 10.98 -1.65 -12.00
C HIS A 145 11.73 -1.14 -13.24
N TRP A 146 12.60 -0.15 -13.07
CA TRP A 146 13.37 0.43 -14.19
C TRP A 146 14.64 -0.34 -14.56
N SER A 147 14.90 -1.45 -13.88
CA SER A 147 16.07 -2.26 -14.15
C SER A 147 15.67 -3.62 -14.71
N MET A 148 15.91 -3.85 -15.98
CA MET A 148 15.65 -5.15 -16.64
C MET A 148 16.40 -6.32 -15.99
N ARG A 149 17.46 -6.08 -15.22
CA ARG A 149 18.30 -7.11 -14.60
C ARG A 149 18.08 -7.27 -13.11
N HIS A 150 17.51 -6.25 -12.46
CA HIS A 150 17.35 -6.19 -11.00
C HIS A 150 15.88 -6.08 -10.57
N HIS A 151 14.98 -6.29 -11.52
CA HIS A 151 13.55 -6.39 -11.23
C HIS A 151 13.31 -7.62 -10.38
N GLN A 152 12.69 -7.44 -9.23
CA GLN A 152 12.41 -8.52 -8.29
C GLN A 152 11.02 -8.37 -7.69
N LEU A 153 10.50 -9.48 -7.20
CA LEU A 153 9.27 -9.52 -6.41
C LEU A 153 9.65 -9.67 -4.94
N ARG A 154 9.30 -8.66 -4.14
CA ARG A 154 9.56 -8.67 -2.70
C ARG A 154 8.35 -9.17 -1.95
N ARG A 155 8.56 -10.13 -1.04
CA ARG A 155 7.58 -10.57 -0.07
C ARG A 155 7.60 -9.66 1.15
N HIS A 156 6.44 -9.14 1.53
CA HIS A 156 6.19 -8.43 2.77
C HIS A 156 5.31 -9.28 3.66
N THR A 157 5.62 -9.38 4.93
CA THR A 157 4.85 -10.18 5.87
C THR A 157 4.32 -9.35 7.02
N LEU A 158 3.14 -9.72 7.50
CA LEU A 158 2.55 -9.14 8.70
C LEU A 158 1.77 -10.24 9.46
N ARG A 159 1.60 -10.06 10.76
CA ARG A 159 0.76 -10.97 11.54
C ARG A 159 -0.67 -10.96 11.03
N GLY A 160 -1.42 -12.04 11.24
CA GLY A 160 -2.85 -12.10 10.97
C GLY A 160 -3.59 -10.92 11.62
N ASP A 161 -4.51 -10.29 10.89
CA ASP A 161 -5.28 -9.10 11.30
C ASP A 161 -4.42 -7.88 11.70
N GLY A 162 -3.16 -7.84 11.27
CA GLY A 162 -2.19 -6.81 11.64
C GLY A 162 -2.19 -5.55 10.77
N LEU A 163 -3.25 -5.30 10.00
CA LEU A 163 -3.31 -4.21 9.00
C LEU A 163 -3.27 -2.82 9.64
N VAL A 164 -3.90 -2.64 10.78
CA VAL A 164 -3.91 -1.38 11.53
C VAL A 164 -3.76 -1.62 13.02
N SER A 165 -3.30 -0.61 13.74
CA SER A 165 -3.19 -0.62 15.19
C SER A 165 -3.71 0.69 15.78
N LEU A 166 -4.14 0.63 17.02
CA LEU A 166 -4.40 1.82 17.81
C LEU A 166 -3.07 2.32 18.41
N ARG A 167 -2.79 3.59 18.20
CA ARG A 167 -1.64 4.25 18.80
C ARG A 167 -2.09 5.06 20.02
N ALA A 168 -1.51 4.78 21.16
CA ALA A 168 -1.68 5.59 22.36
C ALA A 168 -0.45 6.50 22.57
N PRO A 169 -0.62 7.71 23.15
CA PRO A 169 0.49 8.50 23.66
C PRO A 169 1.12 7.80 24.88
N TYR A 170 2.14 8.40 25.48
CA TYR A 170 2.78 7.89 26.70
C TYR A 170 1.85 7.92 27.93
N SER A 171 0.77 8.69 27.90
CA SER A 171 -0.26 8.70 28.94
C SER A 171 -1.29 7.59 28.68
N PRO A 172 -1.97 7.08 29.73
CA PRO A 172 -3.05 6.11 29.58
C PRO A 172 -4.11 6.60 28.58
N ALA A 173 -4.54 5.72 27.69
CA ALA A 173 -5.60 5.99 26.73
C ALA A 173 -6.64 4.86 26.77
N THR A 174 -7.90 5.20 26.46
CA THR A 174 -9.00 4.25 26.45
C THR A 174 -9.45 4.00 25.02
N ALA A 175 -9.62 2.72 24.66
CA ALA A 175 -10.28 2.31 23.42
C ALA A 175 -11.61 1.67 23.75
N VAL A 176 -12.68 2.14 23.11
CA VAL A 176 -14.02 1.58 23.26
C VAL A 176 -14.42 0.94 21.94
N THR A 177 -14.73 -0.35 21.98
CA THR A 177 -15.25 -1.08 20.81
C THR A 177 -16.74 -0.84 20.64
N LYS A 178 -17.24 -1.03 19.41
CA LYS A 178 -18.69 -1.27 19.26
C LYS A 178 -19.07 -2.56 19.99
N PRO A 179 -20.32 -2.68 20.45
CA PRO A 179 -20.81 -3.95 20.99
C PRO A 179 -20.59 -5.09 19.97
N PHE A 180 -20.12 -6.22 20.44
CA PHE A 180 -19.95 -7.42 19.63
C PHE A 180 -20.37 -8.66 20.42
N ILE A 181 -20.80 -9.66 19.68
CA ILE A 181 -21.12 -10.98 20.23
C ILE A 181 -19.93 -11.89 19.92
N PHE A 182 -19.49 -12.66 20.90
CA PHE A 182 -18.45 -13.67 20.70
C PHE A 182 -18.95 -15.01 21.22
N ALA A 183 -18.52 -16.07 20.56
CA ALA A 183 -18.69 -17.44 21.01
C ALA A 183 -17.33 -17.97 21.43
N GLY A 184 -17.25 -18.47 22.65
CA GLY A 184 -16.00 -19.00 23.21
C GLY A 184 -15.86 -18.67 24.70
N LYS A 185 -14.82 -19.28 25.31
CA LYS A 185 -14.45 -19.01 26.71
C LYS A 185 -13.34 -17.98 26.75
#